data_9dadbadbbb6e468cc230b3cf1f05a0b8
#
_entry.id   9dadbadbbb6e468cc230b3cf1f05a0b8
#
_cell.length_a   1.000
_cell.length_b   1.000
_cell.length_c   1.000
_cell.angle_alpha   90.00
_cell.angle_beta   90.00
_cell.angle_gamma   90.00
#
_symmetry.space_group_name_H-M   'P 1'
#
loop_
_entity.id
_entity.type
_entity.pdbx_description
1 polymer ?
#
loop_
_entity_poly.entity_id
_entity_poly.type
_entity_poly.pdbx_seq_one_letter_code
_entity_poly.pdbx_strand_id
1 'polypeptide(L)'
;VEKNQYGAYGERPNGGVNEDGKRFPTSIISISNADRGKEVGHPTQKPTDLFRYLIRTYSNPGDVVFDGYGGSGTTAIAAQIENRKFIVCENDLSYFEASTARLANLVAAPYLFSYCG
;
A
#
# COMPACT_ATOMS: atom_id res chain seq x y z
N VAL A 1 28.47 21.41 9.24
CA VAL A 1 27.82 20.19 9.70
C VAL A 1 27.54 19.33 8.50
N GLU A 2 28.21 18.19 8.39
CA GLU A 2 27.96 17.25 7.31
C GLU A 2 26.51 16.78 7.39
N LYS A 3 25.76 17.01 6.30
CA LYS A 3 24.44 16.41 6.09
C LYS A 3 24.64 14.91 5.92
N ASN A 4 24.29 14.11 6.89
CA ASN A 4 24.34 12.68 6.69
C ASN A 4 23.21 12.24 5.73
N GLN A 5 23.51 11.24 4.96
CA GLN A 5 22.68 10.70 3.88
C GLN A 5 21.28 10.18 4.36
N TYR A 6 21.11 9.99 5.67
CA TYR A 6 19.91 9.40 6.27
C TYR A 6 19.04 10.40 7.05
N GLY A 7 19.21 11.69 6.80
CA GLY A 7 18.45 12.72 7.50
C GLY A 7 18.85 12.81 8.97
N ALA A 8 19.46 13.92 9.35
CA ALA A 8 19.96 14.12 10.70
C ALA A 8 18.89 13.82 11.76
N TYR A 9 19.19 12.90 12.66
CA TYR A 9 18.64 12.92 14.01
C TYR A 9 19.25 14.13 14.72
N GLY A 10 18.70 15.29 14.51
CA GLY A 10 19.08 16.53 15.15
C GLY A 10 17.86 17.43 15.19
N GLU A 11 17.82 18.31 16.16
CA GLU A 11 16.76 19.30 16.27
C GLU A 11 16.56 19.99 14.93
N ARG A 12 15.37 19.83 14.35
CA ARG A 12 14.96 20.49 13.12
C ARG A 12 14.26 21.79 13.50
N PRO A 13 14.90 22.93 13.36
CA PRO A 13 14.17 24.17 13.51
C PRO A 13 13.09 24.21 12.44
N ASN A 14 11.85 24.33 12.85
CA ASN A 14 10.70 24.61 11.97
C ASN A 14 10.32 23.54 10.93
N GLY A 15 10.14 22.28 11.36
CA GLY A 15 9.51 21.25 10.54
C GLY A 15 10.12 21.12 9.13
N GLY A 16 11.42 20.89 9.08
CA GLY A 16 12.29 20.91 7.91
C GLY A 16 11.62 20.57 6.58
N VAL A 17 11.70 21.48 5.66
CA VAL A 17 11.39 21.27 4.25
C VAL A 17 12.70 20.95 3.52
N ASN A 18 12.63 20.13 2.49
CA ASN A 18 13.75 19.90 1.58
C ASN A 18 13.95 21.11 0.65
N GLU A 19 14.95 21.05 -0.21
CA GLU A 19 15.26 22.12 -1.17
C GLU A 19 14.10 22.43 -2.13
N ASP A 20 13.20 21.44 -2.37
CA ASP A 20 11.99 21.61 -3.20
C ASP A 20 10.79 22.19 -2.43
N GLY A 21 10.97 22.60 -1.19
CA GLY A 21 9.89 23.11 -0.34
C GLY A 21 8.96 22.06 0.22
N LYS A 22 9.25 20.77 -0.02
CA LYS A 22 8.45 19.64 0.49
C LYS A 22 8.92 19.25 1.88
N ARG A 23 8.00 18.75 2.70
CA ARG A 23 8.35 18.23 4.02
C ARG A 23 8.89 16.81 3.90
N PHE A 24 9.93 16.51 4.68
CA PHE A 24 10.37 15.13 4.86
C PHE A 24 9.29 14.30 5.55
N PRO A 25 9.16 13.00 5.21
CA PRO A 25 8.28 12.11 5.93
C PRO A 25 8.59 12.11 7.42
N THR A 26 7.56 12.12 8.24
CA THR A 26 7.70 11.94 9.70
C THR A 26 7.79 10.46 10.03
N SER A 27 8.31 10.12 11.20
CA SER A 27 8.32 8.74 11.71
C SER A 27 6.92 8.21 12.05
N ILE A 28 5.93 9.09 12.13
CA ILE A 28 4.53 8.73 12.35
C ILE A 28 3.72 9.18 11.14
N ILE A 29 3.00 8.22 10.54
CA ILE A 29 2.06 8.46 9.44
C ILE A 29 0.66 8.27 10.00
N SER A 30 -0.19 9.30 9.89
CA SER A 30 -1.59 9.22 10.29
C SER A 30 -2.46 9.07 9.03
N ILE A 31 -3.08 7.90 8.89
CA ILE A 31 -3.97 7.58 7.77
C ILE A 31 -5.27 7.05 8.34
N SER A 32 -6.40 7.62 7.89
CA SER A 32 -7.72 7.14 8.29
C SER A 32 -8.00 5.76 7.74
N ASN A 33 -8.57 4.88 8.56
CA ASN A 33 -9.10 3.59 8.08
C ASN A 33 -10.55 3.75 7.62
N ALA A 34 -10.77 4.63 6.66
CA ALA A 34 -12.10 4.92 6.12
C ALA A 34 -12.74 3.72 5.39
N ASP A 35 -11.93 2.76 4.97
CA ASP A 35 -12.38 1.55 4.25
C ASP A 35 -12.83 0.44 5.21
N ARG A 36 -12.67 0.63 6.51
CA ARG A 36 -13.04 -0.39 7.50
C ARG A 36 -14.53 -0.67 7.46
N GLY A 37 -14.88 -1.89 7.08
CA GLY A 37 -16.28 -2.37 7.07
C GLY A 37 -17.10 -1.96 5.86
N LYS A 38 -16.54 -1.29 4.85
CA LYS A 38 -17.31 -0.80 3.71
C LYS A 38 -17.50 -1.82 2.57
N GLU A 39 -16.55 -2.72 2.33
CA GLU A 39 -16.59 -3.54 1.12
C GLU A 39 -16.42 -5.06 1.35
N VAL A 40 -15.53 -5.44 2.23
CA VAL A 40 -15.31 -6.86 2.55
C VAL A 40 -15.18 -6.97 4.05
N GLY A 41 -16.09 -7.70 4.69
CA GLY A 41 -16.17 -7.86 6.14
C GLY A 41 -14.93 -8.51 6.79
N HIS A 42 -13.73 -8.19 6.31
CA HIS A 42 -12.49 -8.69 6.91
C HIS A 42 -12.18 -7.89 8.18
N PRO A 43 -12.10 -8.54 9.35
CA PRO A 43 -11.98 -7.87 10.64
C PRO A 43 -10.70 -7.05 10.79
N THR A 44 -9.66 -7.36 9.99
CA THR A 44 -8.35 -6.71 10.03
C THR A 44 -8.00 -5.99 8.73
N GLN A 45 -8.99 -5.56 7.97
CA GLN A 45 -8.75 -4.82 6.72
C GLN A 45 -7.88 -3.58 6.98
N LYS A 46 -6.82 -3.45 6.19
CA LYS A 46 -5.90 -2.31 6.27
C LYS A 46 -6.36 -1.17 5.35
N PRO A 47 -6.07 0.10 5.69
CA PRO A 47 -6.41 1.23 4.83
C PRO A 47 -5.71 1.13 3.47
N THR A 48 -6.45 1.27 2.39
CA THR A 48 -5.89 1.28 1.03
C THR A 48 -4.88 2.42 0.86
N ASP A 49 -5.15 3.59 1.41
CA ASP A 49 -4.25 4.75 1.30
C ASP A 49 -2.90 4.54 2.00
N LEU A 50 -2.85 3.75 3.07
CA LEU A 50 -1.58 3.36 3.70
C LEU A 50 -0.74 2.52 2.74
N PHE A 51 -1.34 1.53 2.10
CA PHE A 51 -0.64 0.66 1.15
C PHE A 51 -0.21 1.43 -0.10
N ARG A 52 -1.04 2.33 -0.61
CA ARG A 52 -0.69 3.23 -1.71
C ARG A 52 0.53 4.10 -1.35
N TYR A 53 0.55 4.67 -0.15
CA TYR A 53 1.68 5.46 0.33
C TYR A 53 2.98 4.62 0.36
N LEU A 54 2.93 3.41 0.94
CA LEU A 54 4.09 2.52 1.01
C LEU A 54 4.57 2.09 -0.37
N ILE A 55 3.66 1.69 -1.26
CA ILE A 55 3.98 1.27 -2.62
C ILE A 55 4.65 2.40 -3.40
N ARG A 56 4.14 3.63 -3.33
CA ARG A 56 4.78 4.79 -3.97
C ARG A 56 6.15 5.11 -3.42
N THR A 57 6.34 4.90 -2.12
CA THR A 57 7.60 5.22 -1.43
C THR A 57 8.70 4.22 -1.78
N TYR A 58 8.37 2.93 -1.92
CA TYR A 58 9.35 1.86 -2.01
C TYR A 58 9.40 1.16 -3.38
N SER A 59 8.65 1.62 -4.36
CA SER A 59 8.65 1.05 -5.70
C SER A 59 8.46 2.11 -6.78
N ASN A 60 8.72 1.73 -8.03
CA ASN A 60 8.47 2.54 -9.22
C ASN A 60 7.26 2.00 -10.00
N PRO A 61 6.57 2.83 -10.81
CA PRO A 61 5.56 2.36 -11.75
C PRO A 61 6.09 1.21 -12.61
N GLY A 62 5.31 0.13 -12.74
CA GLY A 62 5.68 -1.08 -13.49
C GLY A 62 6.38 -2.15 -12.66
N ASP A 63 6.88 -1.85 -11.46
CA ASP A 63 7.44 -2.84 -10.54
C ASP A 63 6.40 -3.86 -10.09
N VAL A 64 6.88 -4.98 -9.54
CA VAL A 64 6.04 -6.05 -8.98
C VAL A 64 6.02 -5.93 -7.45
N VAL A 65 4.81 -5.82 -6.90
CA VAL A 65 4.56 -5.86 -5.45
C VAL A 65 4.15 -7.28 -5.07
N PHE A 66 4.80 -7.85 -4.07
CA PHE A 66 4.49 -9.18 -3.56
C PHE A 66 3.89 -9.12 -2.15
N ASP A 67 2.80 -9.88 -1.94
CA ASP A 67 2.17 -10.07 -0.64
C ASP A 67 1.76 -11.53 -0.46
N GLY A 68 2.38 -12.21 0.48
CA GLY A 68 2.10 -13.62 0.80
C GLY A 68 0.84 -13.85 1.65
N TYR A 69 0.19 -12.78 2.13
CA TYR A 69 -0.96 -12.84 3.05
C TYR A 69 -2.01 -11.79 2.67
N GLY A 70 -2.59 -11.96 1.50
CA GLY A 70 -3.42 -10.96 0.83
C GLY A 70 -4.70 -10.52 1.53
N GLY A 71 -5.32 -11.43 2.28
CA GLY A 71 -6.53 -11.15 3.04
C GLY A 71 -7.63 -10.52 2.18
N SER A 72 -8.01 -9.28 2.51
CA SER A 72 -9.02 -8.52 1.78
C SER A 72 -8.57 -7.97 0.42
N GLY A 73 -7.33 -8.25 -0.02
CA GLY A 73 -6.79 -7.80 -1.30
C GLY A 73 -6.33 -6.34 -1.35
N THR A 74 -6.17 -5.69 -0.22
CA THR A 74 -5.79 -4.26 -0.17
C THR A 74 -4.48 -3.98 -0.89
N THR A 75 -3.49 -4.89 -0.78
CA THR A 75 -2.21 -4.76 -1.49
C THR A 75 -2.39 -4.75 -3.01
N ALA A 76 -3.19 -5.69 -3.54
CA ALA A 76 -3.47 -5.77 -4.98
C ALA A 76 -4.15 -4.51 -5.50
N ILE A 77 -5.15 -4.03 -4.77
CA ILE A 77 -5.89 -2.82 -5.10
C ILE A 77 -4.98 -1.60 -5.11
N ALA A 78 -4.17 -1.44 -4.06
CA ALA A 78 -3.25 -0.31 -3.95
C ALA A 78 -2.17 -0.35 -5.04
N ALA A 79 -1.59 -1.52 -5.33
CA ALA A 79 -0.63 -1.70 -6.40
C ALA A 79 -1.22 -1.34 -7.76
N GLN A 80 -2.44 -1.78 -8.03
CA GLN A 80 -3.17 -1.46 -9.24
C GLN A 80 -3.39 0.05 -9.42
N ILE A 81 -3.90 0.72 -8.40
CA ILE A 81 -4.14 2.18 -8.43
C ILE A 81 -2.83 2.93 -8.71
N GLU A 82 -1.73 2.44 -8.18
CA GLU A 82 -0.42 3.08 -8.31
C GLU A 82 0.37 2.60 -9.55
N ASN A 83 -0.26 1.88 -10.49
CA ASN A 83 0.36 1.35 -11.71
C ASN A 83 1.53 0.39 -11.44
N ARG A 84 1.43 -0.44 -10.44
CA ARG A 84 2.34 -1.56 -10.18
C ARG A 84 1.66 -2.87 -10.52
N LYS A 85 2.46 -3.85 -10.95
CA LYS A 85 2.02 -5.24 -11.01
C LYS A 85 1.99 -5.81 -9.60
N PHE A 86 1.26 -6.90 -9.39
CA PHE A 86 1.24 -7.54 -8.08
C PHE A 86 1.18 -9.07 -8.20
N ILE A 87 1.68 -9.72 -7.16
CA ILE A 87 1.50 -11.14 -6.89
C ILE A 87 1.02 -11.21 -5.45
N VAL A 88 -0.19 -11.71 -5.24
CA VAL A 88 -0.81 -11.80 -3.91
C VAL A 88 -1.29 -13.22 -3.68
N CYS A 89 -0.92 -13.80 -2.55
CA CYS A 89 -1.35 -15.14 -2.13
C CYS A 89 -2.35 -15.02 -0.97
N GLU A 90 -3.36 -15.89 -1.00
CA GLU A 90 -4.34 -16.05 0.08
C GLU A 90 -4.68 -17.53 0.21
N ASN A 91 -4.73 -18.05 1.43
CA ASN A 91 -5.00 -19.45 1.72
C ASN A 91 -6.45 -19.71 2.17
N ASP A 92 -7.21 -18.68 2.47
CA ASP A 92 -8.64 -18.79 2.75
C ASP A 92 -9.42 -18.51 1.46
N LEU A 93 -10.18 -19.52 1.01
CA LEU A 93 -10.93 -19.43 -0.23
C LEU A 93 -11.95 -18.29 -0.22
N SER A 94 -12.60 -18.05 0.90
CA SER A 94 -13.61 -17.00 1.00
C SER A 94 -13.02 -15.61 0.88
N TYR A 95 -11.85 -15.38 1.48
CA TYR A 95 -11.11 -14.14 1.31
C TYR A 95 -10.53 -13.99 -0.09
N PHE A 96 -10.04 -15.07 -0.68
CA PHE A 96 -9.57 -15.08 -2.06
C PHE A 96 -10.67 -14.65 -3.04
N GLU A 97 -11.86 -15.27 -2.95
CA GLU A 97 -12.99 -14.93 -3.80
C GLU A 97 -13.46 -13.49 -3.60
N ALA A 98 -13.57 -13.04 -2.35
CA ALA A 98 -13.98 -11.69 -2.03
C ALA A 98 -12.95 -10.65 -2.53
N SER A 99 -11.67 -10.90 -2.37
CA SER A 99 -10.61 -10.00 -2.85
C SER A 99 -10.56 -9.94 -4.37
N THR A 100 -10.79 -11.07 -5.04
CA THR A 100 -10.86 -11.15 -6.50
C THR A 100 -12.06 -10.36 -7.04
N ALA A 101 -13.23 -10.51 -6.43
CA ALA A 101 -14.40 -9.74 -6.80
C ALA A 101 -14.20 -8.23 -6.58
N ARG A 102 -13.58 -7.85 -5.46
CA ARG A 102 -13.24 -6.46 -5.14
C ARG A 102 -12.29 -5.86 -6.19
N LEU A 103 -11.30 -6.63 -6.61
CA LEU A 103 -10.34 -6.20 -7.63
C LEU A 103 -11.01 -6.07 -9.01
N ALA A 104 -11.87 -7.00 -9.40
CA ALA A 104 -12.59 -6.98 -10.67
C ALA A 104 -13.48 -5.73 -10.82
N ASN A 105 -14.05 -5.24 -9.73
CA ASN A 105 -14.83 -4.00 -9.73
C ASN A 105 -13.98 -2.74 -9.96
N LEU A 106 -12.69 -2.81 -9.73
CA LEU A 106 -11.77 -1.67 -9.93
C LEU A 106 -11.22 -1.62 -11.34
N VAL A 107 -11.14 -2.74 -12.04
CA VAL A 107 -10.34 -2.80 -13.26
C VAL A 107 -10.86 -3.78 -14.31
N ALA A 108 -10.85 -3.31 -15.54
CA ALA A 108 -11.13 -4.10 -16.76
C ALA A 108 -9.88 -4.81 -17.33
N ALA A 109 -8.85 -5.15 -16.53
CA ALA A 109 -7.60 -5.71 -17.03
C ALA A 109 -7.18 -7.03 -16.35
N PRO A 110 -6.48 -7.95 -17.04
CA PRO A 110 -6.15 -9.27 -16.53
C PRO A 110 -5.03 -9.21 -15.47
N TYR A 111 -5.30 -9.68 -14.27
CA TYR A 111 -4.33 -9.78 -13.18
C TYR A 111 -4.07 -11.23 -12.80
N LEU A 112 -2.83 -11.50 -12.37
CA LEU A 112 -2.48 -12.78 -11.80
C LEU A 112 -2.80 -12.75 -10.28
N PHE A 113 -3.91 -13.36 -9.91
CA PHE A 113 -4.24 -13.69 -8.55
C PHE A 113 -3.99 -15.18 -8.35
N SER A 114 -3.22 -15.57 -7.35
CA SER A 114 -2.93 -16.97 -7.07
C SER A 114 -3.54 -17.41 -5.75
N TYR A 115 -4.35 -18.45 -5.79
CA TYR A 115 -4.83 -19.16 -4.61
C TYR A 115 -3.75 -20.13 -4.17
N CYS A 116 -3.30 -20.03 -2.92
CA CYS A 116 -2.27 -20.85 -2.30
C CYS A 116 -2.84 -21.75 -1.20
N GLY A 117 -4.00 -22.31 -1.45
CA GLY A 117 -4.67 -23.25 -0.56
C GLY A 117 -4.19 -24.68 -0.72
#